data_5fd51781c95e4f7299c262cfb508b70f
#
_entry.id   5fd51781c95e4f7299c262cfb508b70f
#
_cell.length_a   1.000
_cell.length_b   1.000
_cell.length_c   1.000
_cell.angle_alpha   90.00
_cell.angle_beta   90.00
_cell.angle_gamma   90.00
#
_symmetry.space_group_name_H-M   'P 1'
#
loop_
_entity.id
_entity.type
_entity.pdbx_description
1 polymer ?
#
loop_
_entity_poly.entity_id
_entity_poly.type
_entity_poly.pdbx_seq_one_letter_code
_entity_poly.pdbx_strand_id
1 'polypeptide(L)'
;MFGGLEPEALRRILLVRLDNLGDTLLTTPAFQAIRQVLTEAHLALLASPSGCEIGRLDPDIDETIVYHAPSEDVYFRLPQDPGRELAAVERLKERDFDAAIIFTSYKQSALPAAYLCYLAGIPLRAAGSFEGPGSLLTHRHRYKERVPPPHETLRGLELTEFLGFPPVEPEMVLVPHAEDEEGASRILEQHGVERFILVHPGASASSRGYPPERYAFVVKELHRESGLPVLVTGGPGERDLTSRVAGSVGISLGGETSFGTFTSLVGRAMVVVTNNTGTTHVASALKRPVVTVFAGTNPPEQWGPWRTPNRLLVHSVPCAPCYKRVCPIGHECLTGIAPRTVIGAALDLLDSPVRTTAEAVRQA
;
A
#
# COMPACT_ATOMS: atom_id res chain seq x y z
N MET A 1 -19.09 27.20 11.24
CA MET A 1 -17.65 27.36 11.52
C MET A 1 -17.28 26.21 12.45
N PHE A 2 -16.66 25.18 11.94
CA PHE A 2 -16.07 24.14 12.77
C PHE A 2 -14.70 24.67 13.15
N GLY A 3 -14.52 25.04 14.44
CA GLY A 3 -13.22 25.47 14.97
C GLY A 3 -12.19 24.41 14.63
N GLY A 4 -11.01 24.85 14.17
CA GLY A 4 -9.89 23.95 13.94
C GLY A 4 -9.63 23.16 15.21
N LEU A 5 -9.10 21.94 15.05
CA LEU A 5 -8.48 21.23 16.15
C LEU A 5 -7.43 22.18 16.75
N GLU A 6 -7.28 22.15 18.06
CA GLU A 6 -6.06 22.62 18.70
C GLU A 6 -5.11 21.41 18.80
N PRO A 7 -4.32 21.14 17.76
CA PRO A 7 -3.56 19.90 17.67
C PRO A 7 -2.64 19.70 18.87
N GLU A 8 -2.06 20.78 19.36
CA GLU A 8 -1.06 20.79 20.44
C GLU A 8 -1.59 20.25 21.79
N ALA A 9 -2.92 20.18 21.96
CA ALA A 9 -3.53 19.62 23.16
C ALA A 9 -3.68 18.09 23.13
N LEU A 10 -3.56 17.46 21.96
CA LEU A 10 -3.77 16.03 21.76
C LEU A 10 -2.54 15.23 22.22
N ARG A 11 -2.77 14.14 22.97
CA ARG A 11 -1.72 13.27 23.50
C ARG A 11 -1.81 11.84 22.99
N ARG A 12 -3.02 11.33 22.73
CA ARG A 12 -3.26 9.96 22.27
C ARG A 12 -4.19 9.97 21.09
N ILE A 13 -3.69 9.62 19.92
CA ILE A 13 -4.42 9.72 18.66
C ILE A 13 -4.55 8.34 18.03
N LEU A 14 -5.77 7.98 17.69
CA LEU A 14 -6.07 6.80 16.88
C LEU A 14 -6.11 7.19 15.40
N LEU A 15 -5.16 6.72 14.63
CA LEU A 15 -5.18 6.76 13.18
C LEU A 15 -5.91 5.52 12.67
N VAL A 16 -6.90 5.68 11.82
CA VAL A 16 -7.72 4.55 11.35
C VAL A 16 -7.59 4.38 9.85
N ARG A 17 -7.11 3.19 9.41
CA ARG A 17 -7.05 2.81 8.00
C ARG A 17 -7.34 1.31 7.87
N LEU A 18 -8.59 0.94 7.54
CA LEU A 18 -9.09 -0.43 7.71
C LEU A 18 -8.94 -1.32 6.47
N ASP A 19 -8.61 -0.77 5.34
CA ASP A 19 -8.52 -1.49 4.07
C ASP A 19 -7.15 -2.20 3.87
N ASN A 20 -6.59 -2.19 2.67
CA ASN A 20 -5.44 -3.04 2.33
C ASN A 20 -4.09 -2.39 2.69
N LEU A 21 -3.04 -3.19 2.67
CA LEU A 21 -1.66 -2.78 2.86
C LEU A 21 -1.26 -1.56 1.99
N GLY A 22 -1.57 -1.60 0.69
CA GLY A 22 -1.25 -0.51 -0.24
C GLY A 22 -1.93 0.80 0.16
N ASP A 23 -3.18 0.72 0.58
CA ASP A 23 -3.97 1.88 1.01
C ASP A 23 -3.39 2.49 2.30
N THR A 24 -2.92 1.67 3.23
CA THR A 24 -2.24 2.12 4.45
C THR A 24 -0.93 2.81 4.09
N LEU A 25 -0.12 2.23 3.20
CA LEU A 25 1.15 2.81 2.77
C LEU A 25 0.96 4.16 2.07
N LEU A 26 -0.06 4.30 1.24
CA LEU A 26 -0.41 5.58 0.60
C LEU A 26 -0.83 6.66 1.61
N THR A 27 -1.14 6.29 2.86
CA THR A 27 -1.56 7.22 3.91
C THR A 27 -0.39 7.68 4.79
N THR A 28 0.78 7.04 4.73
CA THR A 28 1.93 7.36 5.60
C THR A 28 2.39 8.82 5.54
N PRO A 29 2.31 9.56 4.42
CA PRO A 29 2.61 11.00 4.43
C PRO A 29 1.68 11.80 5.37
N ALA A 30 0.42 11.36 5.53
CA ALA A 30 -0.49 12.00 6.47
C ALA A 30 -0.12 11.68 7.93
N PHE A 31 0.42 10.48 8.22
CA PHE A 31 0.95 10.15 9.55
C PHE A 31 2.16 11.02 9.88
N GLN A 32 3.08 11.19 8.92
CA GLN A 32 4.22 12.09 9.04
C GLN A 32 3.79 13.54 9.31
N ALA A 33 2.78 14.07 8.59
CA ALA A 33 2.27 15.42 8.83
C ALA A 33 1.76 15.61 10.26
N ILE A 34 1.11 14.58 10.82
CA ILE A 34 0.63 14.59 12.20
C ILE A 34 1.82 14.52 13.18
N ARG A 35 2.77 13.62 12.97
CA ARG A 35 3.95 13.42 13.81
C ARG A 35 4.84 14.68 13.89
N GLN A 36 5.02 15.40 12.78
CA GLN A 36 5.82 16.63 12.76
C GLN A 36 5.31 17.72 13.71
N VAL A 37 4.00 17.76 13.97
CA VAL A 37 3.39 18.69 14.91
C VAL A 37 3.30 18.09 16.30
N LEU A 38 2.97 16.83 16.39
CA LEU A 38 2.68 16.10 17.63
C LEU A 38 3.82 15.14 17.97
N THR A 39 5.01 15.68 18.18
CA THR A 39 6.25 14.92 18.40
C THR A 39 6.20 13.99 19.61
N GLU A 40 5.45 14.36 20.66
CA GLU A 40 5.34 13.61 21.91
C GLU A 40 4.01 12.86 22.06
N ALA A 41 3.10 12.99 21.08
CA ALA A 41 1.83 12.29 21.16
C ALA A 41 2.00 10.80 20.82
N HIS A 42 1.22 9.95 21.48
CA HIS A 42 1.12 8.53 21.15
C HIS A 42 0.21 8.33 19.95
N LEU A 43 0.77 7.90 18.81
CA LEU A 43 0.05 7.60 17.58
C LEU A 43 -0.18 6.09 17.45
N ALA A 44 -1.42 5.65 17.60
CA ALA A 44 -1.80 4.27 17.39
C ALA A 44 -2.51 4.11 16.04
N LEU A 45 -2.14 3.09 15.28
CA LEU A 45 -2.77 2.75 14.00
C LEU A 45 -3.74 1.58 14.17
N LEU A 46 -5.04 1.82 13.99
CA LEU A 46 -6.06 0.78 13.84
C LEU A 46 -6.17 0.40 12.38
N ALA A 47 -5.76 -0.81 12.04
CA ALA A 47 -5.72 -1.26 10.65
C ALA A 47 -6.07 -2.75 10.49
N SER A 48 -6.26 -3.18 9.24
CA SER A 48 -6.30 -4.60 8.89
C SER A 48 -4.98 -5.28 9.25
N PRO A 49 -4.92 -6.63 9.34
CA PRO A 49 -3.65 -7.32 9.59
C PRO A 49 -2.54 -6.92 8.61
N SER A 50 -2.86 -6.77 7.33
CA SER A 50 -1.88 -6.33 6.33
C SER A 50 -1.53 -4.83 6.45
N GLY A 51 -2.46 -3.99 6.90
CA GLY A 51 -2.21 -2.58 7.19
C GLY A 51 -1.31 -2.38 8.40
N CYS A 52 -1.43 -3.24 9.43
CA CYS A 52 -0.55 -3.21 10.60
C CYS A 52 0.92 -3.53 10.26
N GLU A 53 1.18 -4.30 9.20
CA GLU A 53 2.54 -4.50 8.70
C GLU A 53 3.20 -3.20 8.24
N ILE A 54 2.42 -2.27 7.66
CA ILE A 54 2.91 -0.93 7.33
C ILE A 54 3.20 -0.14 8.61
N GLY A 55 2.26 -0.12 9.56
CA GLY A 55 2.46 0.60 10.82
C GLY A 55 3.68 0.10 11.61
N ARG A 56 4.02 -1.20 11.52
CA ARG A 56 5.24 -1.75 12.12
C ARG A 56 6.51 -1.17 11.50
N LEU A 57 6.49 -0.84 10.21
CA LEU A 57 7.63 -0.32 9.45
C LEU A 57 7.58 1.21 9.28
N ASP A 58 6.60 1.87 9.86
CA ASP A 58 6.47 3.33 9.84
C ASP A 58 7.00 3.90 11.18
N PRO A 59 8.11 4.67 11.17
CA PRO A 59 8.71 5.21 12.39
C PRO A 59 7.83 6.23 13.12
N ASP A 60 6.79 6.75 12.47
CA ASP A 60 5.85 7.71 13.04
C ASP A 60 4.74 7.05 13.88
N ILE A 61 4.62 5.71 13.83
CA ILE A 61 3.59 4.93 14.52
C ILE A 61 4.17 4.25 15.77
N ASP A 62 3.58 4.52 16.93
CA ASP A 62 4.02 3.96 18.22
C ASP A 62 3.34 2.61 18.54
N GLU A 63 2.10 2.40 18.09
CA GLU A 63 1.32 1.20 18.36
C GLU A 63 0.52 0.78 17.13
N THR A 64 0.42 -0.51 16.85
CA THR A 64 -0.52 -1.05 15.86
C THR A 64 -1.60 -1.88 16.54
N ILE A 65 -2.86 -1.64 16.17
CA ILE A 65 -4.03 -2.35 16.68
C ILE A 65 -4.70 -3.08 15.52
N VAL A 66 -4.61 -4.40 15.53
CA VAL A 66 -5.24 -5.22 14.48
C VAL A 66 -6.76 -5.24 14.64
N TYR A 67 -7.45 -4.88 13.57
CA TYR A 67 -8.89 -4.98 13.50
C TYR A 67 -9.37 -5.44 12.12
N HIS A 68 -10.03 -6.59 12.10
CA HIS A 68 -10.69 -7.12 10.90
C HIS A 68 -12.09 -6.52 10.79
N ALA A 69 -12.21 -5.41 10.11
CA ALA A 69 -13.46 -4.68 9.98
C ALA A 69 -14.49 -5.45 9.14
N PRO A 70 -15.73 -5.67 9.62
CA PRO A 70 -16.79 -6.30 8.82
C PRO A 70 -17.13 -5.53 7.54
N SER A 71 -16.98 -4.19 7.57
CA SER A 71 -17.20 -3.32 6.41
C SER A 71 -16.21 -3.57 5.26
N GLU A 72 -15.04 -4.14 5.57
CA GLU A 72 -13.99 -4.45 4.59
C GLU A 72 -13.98 -5.93 4.20
N ASP A 73 -14.83 -6.76 4.81
CA ASP A 73 -14.94 -8.19 4.49
C ASP A 73 -15.82 -8.46 3.27
N VAL A 74 -15.33 -8.10 2.11
CA VAL A 74 -16.03 -8.24 0.82
C VAL A 74 -16.26 -9.69 0.38
N TYR A 75 -15.65 -10.65 1.08
CA TYR A 75 -15.81 -12.09 0.80
C TYR A 75 -16.62 -12.84 1.86
N PHE A 76 -17.17 -12.13 2.85
CA PHE A 76 -17.97 -12.69 3.95
C PHE A 76 -17.27 -13.84 4.69
N ARG A 77 -15.97 -13.65 4.97
CA ARG A 77 -15.14 -14.67 5.65
C ARG A 77 -15.11 -14.51 7.16
N LEU A 78 -15.49 -13.33 7.66
CA LEU A 78 -15.50 -13.06 9.09
C LEU A 78 -16.70 -13.72 9.76
N PRO A 79 -16.51 -14.24 10.99
CA PRO A 79 -17.63 -14.72 11.79
C PRO A 79 -18.68 -13.63 12.01
N GLN A 80 -19.95 -13.99 11.92
CA GLN A 80 -21.07 -13.11 12.27
C GLN A 80 -21.23 -13.10 13.81
N ASP A 81 -20.27 -12.46 14.50
CA ASP A 81 -20.20 -12.41 15.96
C ASP A 81 -20.16 -10.96 16.45
N PRO A 82 -21.29 -10.43 16.92
CA PRO A 82 -21.35 -9.10 17.52
C PRO A 82 -20.44 -8.93 18.74
N GLY A 83 -20.15 -10.01 19.48
CA GLY A 83 -19.26 -9.97 20.65
C GLY A 83 -17.84 -9.55 20.28
N ARG A 84 -17.37 -9.95 19.14
CA ARG A 84 -16.07 -9.53 18.58
C ARG A 84 -16.01 -8.01 18.39
N GLU A 85 -17.08 -7.42 17.86
CA GLU A 85 -17.16 -5.97 17.63
C GLU A 85 -17.24 -5.20 18.95
N LEU A 86 -18.03 -5.69 19.92
CA LEU A 86 -18.09 -5.10 21.25
C LEU A 86 -16.73 -5.17 21.96
N ALA A 87 -16.02 -6.30 21.86
CA ALA A 87 -14.67 -6.43 22.39
C ALA A 87 -13.68 -5.45 21.74
N ALA A 88 -13.83 -5.15 20.44
CA ALA A 88 -13.02 -4.13 19.79
C ALA A 88 -13.31 -2.73 20.32
N VAL A 89 -14.60 -2.40 20.58
CA VAL A 89 -15.00 -1.14 21.22
C VAL A 89 -14.36 -0.99 22.61
N GLU A 90 -14.45 -2.02 23.46
CA GLU A 90 -13.88 -1.95 24.82
C GLU A 90 -12.35 -1.81 24.78
N ARG A 91 -11.65 -2.53 23.90
CA ARG A 91 -10.20 -2.37 23.72
C ARG A 91 -9.78 -0.95 23.30
N LEU A 92 -10.58 -0.27 22.49
CA LEU A 92 -10.32 1.12 22.11
C LEU A 92 -10.62 2.08 23.25
N LYS A 93 -11.70 1.84 24.01
CA LYS A 93 -12.10 2.63 25.16
C LYS A 93 -11.05 2.60 26.28
N GLU A 94 -10.46 1.43 26.57
CA GLU A 94 -9.41 1.26 27.57
C GLU A 94 -8.13 2.07 27.25
N ARG A 95 -7.94 2.50 26.00
CA ARG A 95 -6.78 3.27 25.55
C ARG A 95 -6.92 4.78 25.69
N ASP A 96 -8.10 5.26 26.00
CA ASP A 96 -8.40 6.67 26.32
C ASP A 96 -7.87 7.65 25.25
N PHE A 97 -8.24 7.43 23.98
CA PHE A 97 -7.83 8.28 22.87
C PHE A 97 -8.54 9.64 22.91
N ASP A 98 -7.79 10.72 22.74
CA ASP A 98 -8.29 12.09 22.60
C ASP A 98 -8.98 12.31 21.25
N ALA A 99 -8.45 11.68 20.21
CA ALA A 99 -8.91 11.86 18.85
C ALA A 99 -8.81 10.57 18.01
N ALA A 100 -9.71 10.43 17.05
CA ALA A 100 -9.61 9.47 15.94
C ALA A 100 -9.60 10.24 14.61
N ILE A 101 -8.58 9.99 13.78
CA ILE A 101 -8.49 10.48 12.41
C ILE A 101 -8.66 9.31 11.46
N ILE A 102 -9.75 9.31 10.69
CA ILE A 102 -10.18 8.17 9.88
C ILE A 102 -9.88 8.46 8.42
N PHE A 103 -8.98 7.68 7.85
CA PHE A 103 -8.60 7.73 6.45
C PHE A 103 -9.35 6.68 5.66
N THR A 104 -9.83 7.06 4.48
CA THR A 104 -10.57 6.18 3.57
C THR A 104 -10.10 6.37 2.13
N SER A 105 -10.24 5.34 1.32
CA SER A 105 -10.05 5.42 -0.13
C SER A 105 -11.22 6.19 -0.80
N TYR A 106 -11.02 6.55 -2.06
CA TYR A 106 -12.05 7.20 -2.86
C TYR A 106 -13.35 6.37 -2.87
N LYS A 107 -14.48 7.03 -2.58
CA LYS A 107 -15.83 6.43 -2.46
C LYS A 107 -16.02 5.42 -1.32
N GLN A 108 -15.04 5.22 -0.46
CA GLN A 108 -15.22 4.40 0.73
C GLN A 108 -15.91 5.22 1.82
N SER A 109 -16.83 4.60 2.56
CA SER A 109 -17.53 5.23 3.68
C SER A 109 -16.64 5.24 4.93
N ALA A 110 -16.55 6.41 5.58
CA ALA A 110 -15.90 6.52 6.89
C ALA A 110 -16.84 6.14 8.05
N LEU A 111 -18.14 5.97 7.79
CA LEU A 111 -19.14 5.82 8.86
C LEU A 111 -18.99 4.56 9.70
N PRO A 112 -18.63 3.38 9.18
CA PRO A 112 -18.40 2.21 10.02
C PRO A 112 -17.29 2.43 11.05
N ALA A 113 -16.16 3.00 10.64
CA ALA A 113 -15.05 3.34 11.53
C ALA A 113 -15.42 4.46 12.50
N ALA A 114 -16.14 5.49 12.03
CA ALA A 114 -16.63 6.58 12.87
C ALA A 114 -17.60 6.07 13.96
N TYR A 115 -18.44 5.09 13.62
CA TYR A 115 -19.35 4.48 14.58
C TYR A 115 -18.62 3.67 15.64
N LEU A 116 -17.60 2.89 15.24
CA LEU A 116 -16.73 2.18 16.18
C LEU A 116 -16.07 3.15 17.18
N CYS A 117 -15.49 4.24 16.67
CA CYS A 117 -14.85 5.27 17.49
C CYS A 117 -15.86 6.03 18.39
N TYR A 118 -17.08 6.24 17.89
CA TYR A 118 -18.17 6.83 18.69
C TYR A 118 -18.56 5.94 19.88
N LEU A 119 -18.72 4.64 19.64
CA LEU A 119 -19.03 3.67 20.69
C LEU A 119 -17.90 3.53 21.72
N ALA A 120 -16.64 3.66 21.26
CA ALA A 120 -15.46 3.68 22.14
C ALA A 120 -15.35 4.97 22.96
N GLY A 121 -16.24 5.94 22.78
CA GLY A 121 -16.25 7.19 23.54
C GLY A 121 -15.17 8.20 23.13
N ILE A 122 -14.49 8.01 21.99
CA ILE A 122 -13.45 8.94 21.54
C ILE A 122 -14.09 10.30 21.23
N PRO A 123 -13.69 11.38 21.93
CA PRO A 123 -14.43 12.63 21.88
C PRO A 123 -14.31 13.34 20.54
N LEU A 124 -13.15 13.28 19.89
CA LEU A 124 -12.89 13.93 18.62
C LEU A 124 -12.76 12.87 17.51
N ARG A 125 -13.58 13.00 16.47
CA ARG A 125 -13.62 12.05 15.36
C ARG A 125 -13.64 12.81 14.04
N ALA A 126 -12.55 12.70 13.28
CA ALA A 126 -12.34 13.41 12.03
C ALA A 126 -12.25 12.45 10.84
N ALA A 127 -12.89 12.79 9.75
CA ALA A 127 -12.81 12.04 8.50
C ALA A 127 -13.20 12.88 7.27
N GLY A 128 -12.74 12.42 6.10
CA GLY A 128 -13.37 12.79 4.84
C GLY A 128 -14.64 11.96 4.60
N SER A 129 -15.76 12.61 4.29
CA SER A 129 -17.02 11.90 4.02
C SER A 129 -17.90 12.65 3.01
N PHE A 130 -18.43 11.91 2.05
CA PHE A 130 -19.47 12.42 1.13
C PHE A 130 -20.87 12.30 1.75
N GLU A 131 -21.05 11.37 2.67
CA GLU A 131 -22.30 11.07 3.36
C GLU A 131 -22.55 12.04 4.51
N GLY A 132 -23.79 12.14 4.95
CA GLY A 132 -24.19 12.89 6.15
C GLY A 132 -23.85 12.09 7.40
N PRO A 133 -22.78 12.40 8.15
CA PRO A 133 -22.34 11.59 9.29
C PRO A 133 -23.14 11.82 10.57
N GLY A 134 -24.03 12.81 10.63
CA GLY A 134 -24.68 13.19 11.89
C GLY A 134 -23.67 13.53 12.97
N SER A 135 -23.85 13.00 14.18
CA SER A 135 -22.95 13.16 15.32
C SER A 135 -21.79 12.15 15.34
N LEU A 136 -21.67 11.26 14.36
CA LEU A 136 -20.58 10.28 14.30
C LEU A 136 -19.24 10.95 14.03
N LEU A 137 -19.20 12.02 13.28
CA LEU A 137 -18.02 12.85 13.07
C LEU A 137 -18.18 14.21 13.73
N THR A 138 -17.16 14.63 14.48
CA THR A 138 -17.06 16.00 15.02
C THR A 138 -16.44 16.95 13.99
N HIS A 139 -15.53 16.43 13.15
CA HIS A 139 -14.88 17.17 12.08
C HIS A 139 -15.04 16.42 10.76
N ARG A 140 -15.71 17.06 9.80
CA ARG A 140 -16.00 16.45 8.51
C ARG A 140 -15.35 17.25 7.39
N HIS A 141 -14.37 16.65 6.71
CA HIS A 141 -13.87 17.17 5.44
C HIS A 141 -14.76 16.71 4.28
N ARG A 142 -15.02 17.60 3.32
CA ARG A 142 -15.69 17.28 2.05
C ARG A 142 -14.69 17.40 0.93
N TYR A 143 -14.25 16.25 0.41
CA TYR A 143 -13.38 16.24 -0.76
C TYR A 143 -14.08 16.90 -1.96
N LYS A 144 -13.35 17.73 -2.68
CA LYS A 144 -13.83 18.24 -3.97
C LYS A 144 -13.63 17.17 -5.04
N GLU A 145 -14.67 16.93 -5.83
CA GLU A 145 -14.51 16.10 -7.03
C GLU A 145 -13.56 16.79 -8.00
N ARG A 146 -12.57 16.04 -8.47
CA ARG A 146 -11.58 16.48 -9.45
C ARG A 146 -11.52 15.46 -10.60
N VAL A 147 -11.32 15.95 -11.82
CA VAL A 147 -11.12 15.11 -13.01
C VAL A 147 -9.87 15.60 -13.73
N PRO A 148 -8.81 14.76 -13.85
CA PRO A 148 -8.69 13.42 -13.27
C PRO A 148 -8.63 13.45 -11.73
N PRO A 149 -8.98 12.34 -11.06
CA PRO A 149 -8.89 12.28 -9.61
C PRO A 149 -7.41 12.37 -9.19
N PRO A 150 -7.11 13.06 -8.07
CA PRO A 150 -5.75 13.13 -7.55
C PRO A 150 -5.28 11.74 -7.09
N HIS A 151 -3.97 11.57 -7.02
CA HIS A 151 -3.37 10.35 -6.47
C HIS A 151 -3.80 10.15 -5.00
N GLU A 152 -4.06 8.89 -4.59
CA GLU A 152 -4.58 8.59 -3.24
C GLU A 152 -3.62 9.04 -2.11
N THR A 153 -2.33 9.12 -2.37
CA THR A 153 -1.35 9.71 -1.43
C THR A 153 -1.71 11.13 -1.00
N LEU A 154 -2.28 11.94 -1.91
CA LEU A 154 -2.66 13.32 -1.61
C LEU A 154 -3.97 13.41 -0.82
N ARG A 155 -4.78 12.35 -0.82
CA ARG A 155 -6.07 12.33 -0.14
C ARG A 155 -5.93 12.39 1.38
N GLY A 156 -5.00 11.64 1.94
CA GLY A 156 -4.69 11.69 3.37
C GLY A 156 -4.19 13.06 3.80
N LEU A 157 -3.32 13.67 3.00
CA LEU A 157 -2.78 15.01 3.26
C LEU A 157 -3.85 16.09 3.18
N GLU A 158 -4.79 16.02 2.24
CA GLU A 158 -5.92 16.96 2.17
C GLU A 158 -6.78 16.93 3.45
N LEU A 159 -6.91 15.76 4.08
CA LEU A 159 -7.60 15.64 5.38
C LEU A 159 -6.78 16.27 6.51
N THR A 160 -5.46 15.99 6.58
CA THR A 160 -4.61 16.56 7.64
C THR A 160 -4.49 18.07 7.53
N GLU A 161 -4.36 18.63 6.32
CA GLU A 161 -4.38 20.08 6.09
C GLU A 161 -5.72 20.71 6.54
N PHE A 162 -6.85 20.07 6.24
CA PHE A 162 -8.16 20.51 6.73
C PHE A 162 -8.22 20.54 8.27
N LEU A 163 -7.51 19.65 8.95
CA LEU A 163 -7.45 19.57 10.42
C LEU A 163 -6.41 20.56 11.00
N GLY A 164 -5.69 21.31 10.17
CA GLY A 164 -4.73 22.33 10.61
C GLY A 164 -3.29 21.85 10.72
N PHE A 165 -2.99 20.62 10.29
CA PHE A 165 -1.61 20.16 10.18
C PHE A 165 -0.95 20.79 8.95
N PRO A 166 0.34 21.19 9.03
CA PRO A 166 1.04 21.80 7.90
C PRO A 166 1.21 20.80 6.74
N PRO A 167 1.27 21.28 5.51
CA PRO A 167 1.59 20.44 4.38
C PRO A 167 3.00 19.87 4.49
N VAL A 168 3.16 18.62 4.11
CA VAL A 168 4.46 17.94 4.03
C VAL A 168 4.69 17.44 2.60
N GLU A 169 5.93 17.09 2.29
CA GLU A 169 6.21 16.39 1.04
C GLU A 169 5.44 15.07 0.99
N PRO A 170 4.72 14.76 -0.10
CA PRO A 170 3.89 13.56 -0.19
C PRO A 170 4.74 12.31 -0.48
N GLU A 171 5.72 12.03 0.39
CA GLU A 171 6.61 10.88 0.31
C GLU A 171 6.12 9.77 1.24
N MET A 172 5.92 8.57 0.68
CA MET A 172 5.57 7.40 1.48
C MET A 172 6.75 6.96 2.33
N VAL A 173 6.47 6.56 3.56
CA VAL A 173 7.48 6.14 4.55
C VAL A 173 7.37 4.62 4.77
N LEU A 174 8.49 3.92 4.70
CA LEU A 174 8.60 2.49 4.97
C LEU A 174 10.06 2.16 5.29
N VAL A 175 10.33 1.81 6.54
CA VAL A 175 11.68 1.56 7.06
C VAL A 175 11.77 0.14 7.63
N PRO A 176 12.39 -0.81 6.92
CA PRO A 176 12.62 -2.15 7.45
C PRO A 176 13.48 -2.13 8.71
N HIS A 177 13.20 -3.01 9.66
CA HIS A 177 14.02 -3.20 10.85
C HIS A 177 15.30 -3.98 10.54
N ALA A 178 16.28 -3.95 11.44
CA ALA A 178 17.55 -4.69 11.30
C ALA A 178 17.31 -6.19 11.06
N GLU A 179 16.38 -6.81 11.75
CA GLU A 179 16.00 -8.22 11.59
C GLU A 179 15.47 -8.54 10.18
N ASP A 180 14.75 -7.59 9.56
CA ASP A 180 14.21 -7.69 8.21
C ASP A 180 15.35 -7.63 7.18
N GLU A 181 16.32 -6.72 7.39
CA GLU A 181 17.53 -6.58 6.58
C GLU A 181 18.42 -7.83 6.66
N GLU A 182 18.59 -8.41 7.86
CA GLU A 182 19.30 -9.68 8.07
C GLU A 182 18.56 -10.83 7.38
N GLY A 183 17.21 -10.86 7.45
CA GLY A 183 16.40 -11.85 6.76
C GLY A 183 16.62 -11.82 5.24
N ALA A 184 16.62 -10.63 4.65
CA ALA A 184 16.91 -10.46 3.23
C ALA A 184 18.34 -10.86 2.88
N SER A 185 19.33 -10.51 3.70
CA SER A 185 20.73 -10.89 3.50
C SER A 185 20.92 -12.41 3.49
N ARG A 186 20.32 -13.12 4.47
CA ARG A 186 20.37 -14.60 4.51
C ARG A 186 19.81 -15.24 3.25
N ILE A 187 18.67 -14.74 2.74
CA ILE A 187 18.08 -15.26 1.50
C ILE A 187 19.03 -15.03 0.31
N LEU A 188 19.58 -13.84 0.17
CA LEU A 188 20.48 -13.52 -0.93
C LEU A 188 21.76 -14.33 -0.88
N GLU A 189 22.36 -14.51 0.30
CA GLU A 189 23.54 -15.34 0.52
C GLU A 189 23.26 -16.82 0.21
N GLN A 190 22.12 -17.36 0.67
CA GLN A 190 21.72 -18.74 0.40
C GLN A 190 21.64 -19.05 -1.10
N HIS A 191 21.26 -18.08 -1.91
CA HIS A 191 21.13 -18.22 -3.36
C HIS A 191 22.35 -17.68 -4.13
N GLY A 192 23.36 -17.13 -3.45
CA GLY A 192 24.54 -16.55 -4.10
C GLY A 192 24.22 -15.33 -4.97
N VAL A 193 23.25 -14.50 -4.54
CA VAL A 193 22.70 -13.38 -5.31
C VAL A 193 23.08 -12.04 -4.68
N GLU A 194 23.69 -11.15 -5.46
CA GLU A 194 24.00 -9.78 -5.05
C GLU A 194 23.12 -8.74 -5.78
N ARG A 195 22.95 -8.91 -7.09
CA ARG A 195 22.14 -8.04 -7.96
C ARG A 195 21.05 -8.87 -8.61
N PHE A 196 19.82 -8.38 -8.58
CA PHE A 196 18.68 -9.16 -9.06
C PHE A 196 17.52 -8.29 -9.55
N ILE A 197 16.64 -8.91 -10.33
CA ILE A 197 15.33 -8.41 -10.68
C ILE A 197 14.33 -9.07 -9.75
N LEU A 198 13.36 -8.32 -9.22
CA LEU A 198 12.29 -8.87 -8.41
C LEU A 198 10.97 -8.88 -9.19
N VAL A 199 10.33 -10.04 -9.26
CA VAL A 199 9.00 -10.21 -9.88
C VAL A 199 8.00 -10.61 -8.80
N HIS A 200 6.90 -9.86 -8.67
CA HIS A 200 5.81 -10.17 -7.75
C HIS A 200 4.51 -10.39 -8.54
N PRO A 201 4.16 -11.65 -8.88
CA PRO A 201 3.02 -11.95 -9.74
C PRO A 201 1.68 -11.93 -9.01
N GLY A 202 1.69 -11.90 -7.67
CA GLY A 202 0.50 -11.92 -6.83
C GLY A 202 -0.41 -10.71 -7.02
N ALA A 203 -1.70 -10.89 -6.70
CA ALA A 203 -2.67 -9.81 -6.66
C ALA A 203 -3.80 -10.14 -5.67
N SER A 204 -4.25 -9.14 -4.91
CA SER A 204 -5.36 -9.27 -3.94
C SER A 204 -6.73 -9.53 -4.58
N ALA A 205 -6.87 -9.29 -5.88
CA ALA A 205 -8.06 -9.56 -6.67
C ALA A 205 -7.68 -10.23 -7.99
N SER A 206 -8.36 -11.29 -8.37
CA SER A 206 -8.07 -12.05 -9.60
C SER A 206 -8.16 -11.18 -10.86
N SER A 207 -8.98 -10.13 -10.84
CA SER A 207 -9.09 -9.16 -11.94
C SER A 207 -7.83 -8.34 -12.19
N ARG A 208 -6.87 -8.35 -11.26
CA ARG A 208 -5.60 -7.61 -11.34
C ARG A 208 -4.40 -8.50 -11.63
N GLY A 209 -4.58 -9.82 -11.67
CA GLY A 209 -3.51 -10.78 -11.92
C GLY A 209 -3.18 -10.90 -13.41
N TYR A 210 -1.97 -10.52 -13.79
CA TYR A 210 -1.44 -10.84 -15.12
C TYR A 210 -1.23 -12.35 -15.25
N PRO A 211 -1.52 -12.97 -16.41
CA PRO A 211 -1.45 -14.43 -16.55
C PRO A 211 -0.12 -15.03 -16.14
N PRO A 212 -0.09 -16.07 -15.28
CA PRO A 212 1.15 -16.67 -14.78
C PRO A 212 2.09 -17.17 -15.89
N GLU A 213 1.57 -17.70 -16.98
CA GLU A 213 2.35 -18.19 -18.11
C GLU A 213 3.08 -17.05 -18.81
N ARG A 214 2.47 -15.87 -18.85
CA ARG A 214 3.10 -14.67 -19.38
C ARG A 214 4.18 -14.13 -18.46
N TYR A 215 3.96 -14.16 -17.12
CA TYR A 215 5.00 -13.84 -16.16
C TYR A 215 6.17 -14.84 -16.23
N ALA A 216 5.90 -16.15 -16.37
CA ALA A 216 6.96 -17.14 -16.54
C ALA A 216 7.83 -16.85 -17.78
N PHE A 217 7.20 -16.45 -18.90
CA PHE A 217 7.92 -16.01 -20.07
C PHE A 217 8.75 -14.74 -19.81
N VAL A 218 8.18 -13.76 -19.07
CA VAL A 218 8.89 -12.54 -18.68
C VAL A 218 10.11 -12.86 -17.82
N VAL A 219 9.98 -13.72 -16.78
CA VAL A 219 11.08 -14.15 -15.92
C VAL A 219 12.20 -14.80 -16.71
N LYS A 220 11.85 -15.75 -17.61
CA LYS A 220 12.83 -16.43 -18.47
C LYS A 220 13.61 -15.48 -19.35
N GLU A 221 12.92 -14.57 -20.01
CA GLU A 221 13.56 -13.66 -20.96
C GLU A 221 14.33 -12.54 -20.24
N LEU A 222 13.85 -12.03 -19.12
CA LEU A 222 14.60 -11.08 -18.30
C LEU A 222 15.93 -11.69 -17.83
N HIS A 223 15.91 -12.92 -17.31
CA HIS A 223 17.14 -13.63 -16.94
C HIS A 223 18.09 -13.76 -18.15
N ARG A 224 17.57 -14.20 -19.30
CA ARG A 224 18.37 -14.40 -20.52
C ARG A 224 18.99 -13.10 -21.07
N GLU A 225 18.21 -11.99 -21.06
CA GLU A 225 18.65 -10.74 -21.69
C GLU A 225 19.50 -9.86 -20.77
N SER A 226 19.22 -9.86 -19.46
CA SER A 226 19.99 -9.08 -18.47
C SER A 226 21.18 -9.81 -17.87
N GLY A 227 21.17 -11.14 -17.89
CA GLY A 227 22.13 -11.98 -17.17
C GLY A 227 21.93 -11.97 -15.64
N LEU A 228 20.92 -11.26 -15.12
CA LEU A 228 20.64 -11.14 -13.68
C LEU A 228 19.76 -12.30 -13.20
N PRO A 229 19.96 -12.78 -11.96
CA PRO A 229 18.97 -13.60 -11.27
C PRO A 229 17.63 -12.91 -11.17
N VAL A 230 16.52 -13.67 -11.25
CA VAL A 230 15.17 -13.16 -11.05
C VAL A 230 14.55 -13.84 -9.83
N LEU A 231 14.30 -13.06 -8.80
CA LEU A 231 13.60 -13.52 -7.59
C LEU A 231 12.09 -13.34 -7.81
N VAL A 232 11.32 -14.40 -7.54
CA VAL A 232 9.85 -14.40 -7.67
C VAL A 232 9.25 -14.51 -6.27
N THR A 233 8.64 -13.41 -5.80
CA THR A 233 8.10 -13.29 -4.45
C THR A 233 6.59 -13.44 -4.41
N GLY A 234 6.07 -13.91 -3.28
CA GLY A 234 4.63 -14.05 -3.01
C GLY A 234 4.35 -14.44 -1.58
N GLY A 235 3.12 -14.27 -1.13
CA GLY A 235 2.68 -14.68 0.20
C GLY A 235 2.61 -16.21 0.37
N PRO A 236 2.34 -16.71 1.59
CA PRO A 236 2.25 -18.15 1.87
C PRO A 236 1.23 -18.90 0.99
N GLY A 237 0.13 -18.25 0.62
CA GLY A 237 -0.90 -18.81 -0.27
C GLY A 237 -0.54 -18.79 -1.76
N GLU A 238 0.64 -18.24 -2.12
CA GLU A 238 1.05 -18.04 -3.51
C GLU A 238 2.27 -18.89 -3.92
N ARG A 239 2.64 -19.91 -3.13
CA ARG A 239 3.78 -20.79 -3.40
C ARG A 239 3.70 -21.45 -4.78
N ASP A 240 2.54 -22.00 -5.14
CA ASP A 240 2.34 -22.64 -6.45
C ASP A 240 2.43 -21.63 -7.60
N LEU A 241 1.93 -20.41 -7.38
CA LEU A 241 2.01 -19.31 -8.34
C LEU A 241 3.47 -18.91 -8.58
N THR A 242 4.21 -18.65 -7.50
CA THR A 242 5.61 -18.22 -7.58
C THR A 242 6.50 -19.30 -8.19
N SER A 243 6.33 -20.58 -7.82
CA SER A 243 7.05 -21.71 -8.40
C SER A 243 6.78 -21.85 -9.90
N ARG A 244 5.51 -21.73 -10.33
CA ARG A 244 5.14 -21.76 -11.75
C ARG A 244 5.72 -20.59 -12.54
N VAL A 245 5.73 -19.40 -11.97
CA VAL A 245 6.29 -18.19 -12.58
C VAL A 245 7.80 -18.22 -12.64
N ALA A 246 8.47 -18.69 -11.60
CA ALA A 246 9.92 -18.84 -11.57
C ALA A 246 10.42 -19.86 -12.61
N GLY A 247 9.66 -20.93 -12.82
CA GLY A 247 10.03 -21.98 -13.77
C GLY A 247 11.37 -22.63 -13.43
N SER A 248 12.20 -22.84 -14.45
CA SER A 248 13.53 -23.48 -14.28
C SER A 248 14.69 -22.47 -14.10
N VAL A 249 14.44 -21.17 -14.23
CA VAL A 249 15.50 -20.16 -14.25
C VAL A 249 15.35 -19.10 -13.15
N GLY A 250 14.15 -18.87 -12.65
CA GLY A 250 13.87 -17.95 -11.55
C GLY A 250 14.03 -18.63 -10.20
N ILE A 251 14.21 -17.84 -9.15
CA ILE A 251 14.26 -18.27 -7.75
C ILE A 251 12.91 -17.98 -7.12
N SER A 252 12.16 -19.02 -6.72
CA SER A 252 10.86 -18.87 -6.08
C SER A 252 11.02 -18.67 -4.58
N LEU A 253 10.46 -17.58 -4.04
CA LEU A 253 10.44 -17.22 -2.62
C LEU A 253 9.01 -17.15 -2.07
N GLY A 254 8.06 -17.87 -2.65
CA GLY A 254 6.66 -17.88 -2.23
C GLY A 254 6.50 -18.35 -0.79
N GLY A 255 6.02 -17.45 0.10
CA GLY A 255 5.81 -17.74 1.52
C GLY A 255 7.09 -17.95 2.33
N GLU A 256 8.25 -17.50 1.85
CA GLU A 256 9.54 -17.61 2.54
C GLU A 256 9.97 -16.28 3.19
N THR A 257 9.22 -15.23 3.00
CA THR A 257 9.53 -13.89 3.53
C THR A 257 8.45 -13.39 4.47
N SER A 258 8.85 -12.76 5.58
CA SER A 258 7.99 -11.80 6.28
C SER A 258 7.75 -10.58 5.39
N PHE A 259 6.78 -9.73 5.74
CA PHE A 259 6.56 -8.50 4.99
C PHE A 259 7.79 -7.57 5.07
N GLY A 260 8.43 -7.45 6.22
CA GLY A 260 9.63 -6.63 6.38
C GLY A 260 10.81 -7.17 5.57
N THR A 261 11.07 -8.50 5.60
CA THR A 261 12.09 -9.14 4.75
C THR A 261 11.79 -8.92 3.26
N PHE A 262 10.52 -9.05 2.85
CA PHE A 262 10.09 -8.73 1.48
C PHE A 262 10.38 -7.27 1.13
N THR A 263 10.07 -6.34 2.04
CA THR A 263 10.35 -4.90 1.87
C THR A 263 11.85 -4.64 1.68
N SER A 264 12.72 -5.28 2.47
CA SER A 264 14.17 -5.19 2.33
C SER A 264 14.65 -5.74 0.97
N LEU A 265 14.10 -6.87 0.51
CA LEU A 265 14.39 -7.40 -0.83
C LEU A 265 13.97 -6.43 -1.93
N VAL A 266 12.76 -5.84 -1.84
CA VAL A 266 12.32 -4.80 -2.77
C VAL A 266 13.30 -3.63 -2.75
N GLY A 267 13.75 -3.17 -1.58
CA GLY A 267 14.73 -2.09 -1.41
C GLY A 267 16.07 -2.34 -2.08
N ARG A 268 16.46 -3.59 -2.29
CA ARG A 268 17.74 -4.01 -2.92
C ARG A 268 17.58 -4.40 -4.40
N ALA A 269 16.35 -4.55 -4.89
CA ALA A 269 16.12 -4.95 -6.29
C ALA A 269 16.61 -3.86 -7.28
N MET A 270 17.16 -4.29 -8.39
CA MET A 270 17.54 -3.37 -9.49
C MET A 270 16.30 -2.82 -10.19
N VAL A 271 15.31 -3.66 -10.40
CA VAL A 271 13.98 -3.30 -10.91
C VAL A 271 12.94 -4.25 -10.33
N VAL A 272 11.75 -3.75 -10.09
CA VAL A 272 10.59 -4.52 -9.62
C VAL A 272 9.58 -4.63 -10.77
N VAL A 273 9.06 -5.84 -11.01
CA VAL A 273 7.98 -6.07 -11.99
C VAL A 273 6.78 -6.65 -11.25
N THR A 274 5.64 -5.99 -11.33
CA THR A 274 4.46 -6.39 -10.55
C THR A 274 3.15 -5.97 -11.21
N ASN A 275 2.03 -6.41 -10.64
CA ASN A 275 0.68 -5.93 -10.96
C ASN A 275 0.37 -4.60 -10.25
N ASN A 276 -0.80 -3.98 -10.51
CA ASN A 276 -1.28 -2.87 -9.69
C ASN A 276 -1.75 -3.36 -8.30
N THR A 277 -0.79 -3.54 -7.40
CA THR A 277 -0.95 -4.09 -6.04
C THR A 277 -0.12 -3.31 -5.04
N GLY A 278 -0.19 -3.70 -3.77
CA GLY A 278 0.65 -3.11 -2.70
C GLY A 278 2.13 -3.06 -3.04
N THR A 279 2.65 -4.05 -3.77
CA THR A 279 4.06 -4.10 -4.20
C THR A 279 4.48 -2.91 -5.05
N THR A 280 3.60 -2.38 -5.91
CA THR A 280 3.85 -1.13 -6.65
C THR A 280 4.14 0.03 -5.69
N HIS A 281 3.38 0.13 -4.62
CA HIS A 281 3.53 1.20 -3.63
C HIS A 281 4.74 0.98 -2.73
N VAL A 282 5.07 -0.28 -2.38
CA VAL A 282 6.31 -0.63 -1.66
C VAL A 282 7.54 -0.22 -2.48
N ALA A 283 7.59 -0.57 -3.77
CA ALA A 283 8.67 -0.16 -4.66
C ALA A 283 8.77 1.38 -4.75
N SER A 284 7.62 2.07 -4.82
CA SER A 284 7.57 3.53 -4.86
C SER A 284 8.06 4.17 -3.56
N ALA A 285 7.67 3.65 -2.40
CA ALA A 285 8.14 4.13 -1.10
C ALA A 285 9.67 4.01 -0.97
N LEU A 286 10.23 2.91 -1.46
CA LEU A 286 11.67 2.63 -1.43
C LEU A 286 12.44 3.22 -2.63
N LYS A 287 11.77 4.03 -3.46
CA LYS A 287 12.37 4.67 -4.65
C LYS A 287 12.99 3.69 -5.64
N ARG A 288 12.45 2.47 -5.71
CA ARG A 288 12.94 1.46 -6.63
C ARG A 288 12.25 1.56 -8.00
N PRO A 289 13.01 1.41 -9.09
CA PRO A 289 12.43 1.35 -10.41
C PRO A 289 11.37 0.25 -10.51
N VAL A 290 10.19 0.58 -11.02
CA VAL A 290 9.07 -0.37 -11.05
C VAL A 290 8.36 -0.41 -12.40
N VAL A 291 8.15 -1.61 -12.91
CA VAL A 291 7.22 -1.89 -14.02
C VAL A 291 5.92 -2.39 -13.42
N THR A 292 4.84 -1.67 -13.65
CA THR A 292 3.52 -2.06 -13.20
C THR A 292 2.63 -2.45 -14.37
N VAL A 293 2.23 -3.72 -14.40
CA VAL A 293 1.18 -4.22 -15.31
C VAL A 293 -0.17 -3.84 -14.71
N PHE A 294 -0.80 -2.79 -15.26
CA PHE A 294 -1.93 -2.14 -14.64
C PHE A 294 -3.27 -2.59 -15.25
N ALA A 295 -4.09 -3.26 -14.45
CA ALA A 295 -5.42 -3.68 -14.84
C ALA A 295 -6.38 -2.49 -14.93
N GLY A 296 -7.34 -2.54 -15.86
CA GLY A 296 -8.41 -1.54 -16.00
C GLY A 296 -9.44 -1.53 -14.86
N THR A 297 -9.05 -1.90 -13.65
CA THR A 297 -9.94 -1.92 -12.48
C THR A 297 -10.08 -0.57 -11.81
N ASN A 298 -9.05 0.26 -11.87
CA ASN A 298 -8.95 1.57 -11.20
C ASN A 298 -8.35 2.59 -12.16
N PRO A 299 -8.51 3.90 -11.94
CA PRO A 299 -7.77 4.93 -12.65
C PRO A 299 -6.27 4.87 -12.34
N PRO A 300 -5.40 4.80 -13.35
CA PRO A 300 -3.95 4.72 -13.13
C PRO A 300 -3.36 6.00 -12.52
N GLU A 301 -3.97 7.16 -12.76
CA GLU A 301 -3.58 8.45 -12.19
C GLU A 301 -3.74 8.46 -10.67
N GLN A 302 -4.72 7.73 -10.17
CA GLN A 302 -5.05 7.65 -8.75
C GLN A 302 -4.24 6.61 -7.99
N TRP A 303 -3.86 5.51 -8.65
CA TRP A 303 -3.30 4.32 -8.00
C TRP A 303 -1.98 3.83 -8.63
N GLY A 304 -1.41 4.58 -9.53
CA GLY A 304 -0.15 4.23 -10.18
C GLY A 304 1.06 4.36 -9.25
N PRO A 305 2.27 4.05 -9.75
CA PRO A 305 3.51 4.31 -9.02
C PRO A 305 3.66 5.79 -8.69
N TRP A 306 4.17 6.09 -7.49
CA TRP A 306 4.28 7.45 -6.98
C TRP A 306 5.73 7.87 -6.77
N ARG A 307 6.16 8.95 -7.46
CA ARG A 307 7.46 9.61 -7.30
C ARG A 307 8.66 8.63 -7.33
N THR A 308 8.63 7.68 -8.23
CA THR A 308 9.72 6.72 -8.46
C THR A 308 9.93 6.51 -9.96
N PRO A 309 11.13 6.14 -10.43
CA PRO A 309 11.33 5.72 -11.81
C PRO A 309 10.39 4.56 -12.15
N ASN A 310 9.57 4.71 -13.19
CA ASN A 310 8.57 3.68 -13.47
C ASN A 310 8.24 3.52 -14.94
N ARG A 311 7.65 2.38 -15.27
CA ARG A 311 6.92 2.12 -16.51
C ARG A 311 5.53 1.58 -16.16
N LEU A 312 4.51 2.39 -16.37
CA LEU A 312 3.12 2.03 -16.13
C LEU A 312 2.51 1.48 -17.42
N LEU A 313 2.26 0.18 -17.47
CA LEU A 313 1.74 -0.51 -18.64
C LEU A 313 0.22 -0.66 -18.54
N VAL A 314 -0.49 0.07 -19.36
CA VAL A 314 -1.95 0.09 -19.43
C VAL A 314 -2.42 -0.30 -20.82
N HIS A 315 -3.36 -1.23 -20.93
CA HIS A 315 -4.08 -1.50 -22.17
C HIS A 315 -5.52 -1.00 -22.03
N SER A 316 -5.88 -0.04 -22.89
CA SER A 316 -7.20 0.60 -22.84
C SER A 316 -8.29 -0.36 -23.29
N VAL A 317 -9.34 -0.47 -22.51
CA VAL A 317 -10.54 -1.27 -22.80
C VAL A 317 -11.81 -0.49 -22.45
N PRO A 318 -12.93 -0.74 -23.15
CA PRO A 318 -14.17 0.03 -22.94
C PRO A 318 -14.77 -0.06 -21.54
N CYS A 319 -14.45 -1.12 -20.80
CA CYS A 319 -14.97 -1.34 -19.45
C CYS A 319 -14.13 -0.66 -18.33
N ALA A 320 -13.01 -0.01 -18.66
CA ALA A 320 -12.16 0.66 -17.66
C ALA A 320 -12.68 2.08 -17.33
N PRO A 321 -12.65 2.50 -16.03
CA PRO A 321 -12.34 1.70 -14.83
C PRO A 321 -13.54 0.85 -14.38
N CYS A 322 -13.36 -0.45 -14.21
CA CYS A 322 -14.47 -1.36 -13.93
C CYS A 322 -14.73 -1.63 -12.43
N TYR A 323 -13.78 -1.34 -11.55
CA TYR A 323 -13.82 -1.57 -10.09
C TYR A 323 -14.20 -3.00 -9.67
N LYS A 324 -14.07 -3.98 -10.55
CA LYS A 324 -14.44 -5.37 -10.28
C LYS A 324 -13.28 -6.15 -9.67
N ARG A 325 -13.59 -7.02 -8.70
CA ARG A 325 -12.60 -7.92 -8.08
C ARG A 325 -12.41 -9.22 -8.89
N VAL A 326 -13.41 -9.62 -9.67
CA VAL A 326 -13.36 -10.75 -10.59
C VAL A 326 -13.75 -10.24 -11.96
N CYS A 327 -12.93 -10.52 -12.97
CA CYS A 327 -13.21 -10.13 -14.35
C CYS A 327 -14.23 -11.07 -14.99
N PRO A 328 -15.36 -10.58 -15.53
CA PRO A 328 -16.38 -11.43 -16.15
C PRO A 328 -16.11 -11.75 -17.62
N ILE A 329 -15.07 -11.16 -18.27
CA ILE A 329 -14.90 -11.19 -19.73
C ILE A 329 -13.51 -11.64 -20.20
N GLY A 330 -12.58 -12.06 -19.45
CA GLY A 330 -11.31 -12.64 -19.97
C GLY A 330 -10.06 -11.78 -19.78
N HIS A 331 -10.11 -10.71 -18.98
CA HIS A 331 -8.95 -9.89 -18.60
C HIS A 331 -8.26 -9.17 -19.78
N GLU A 332 -9.00 -8.70 -20.76
CA GLU A 332 -8.46 -8.07 -21.98
C GLU A 332 -7.53 -6.88 -21.67
N CYS A 333 -7.82 -6.11 -20.61
CA CYS A 333 -6.94 -5.03 -20.14
C CYS A 333 -5.54 -5.52 -19.73
N LEU A 334 -5.40 -6.78 -19.33
CA LEU A 334 -4.13 -7.41 -18.98
C LEU A 334 -3.58 -8.24 -20.16
N THR A 335 -4.42 -9.06 -20.79
CA THR A 335 -3.99 -9.91 -21.90
C THR A 335 -3.63 -9.11 -23.15
N GLY A 336 -4.09 -7.88 -23.29
CA GLY A 336 -3.67 -6.93 -24.32
C GLY A 336 -2.23 -6.41 -24.14
N ILE A 337 -1.63 -6.55 -22.95
CA ILE A 337 -0.24 -6.19 -22.71
C ILE A 337 0.65 -7.38 -23.07
N ALA A 338 1.46 -7.24 -24.12
CA ALA A 338 2.37 -8.30 -24.57
C ALA A 338 3.52 -8.51 -23.56
N PRO A 339 3.95 -9.75 -23.27
CA PRO A 339 5.10 -10.01 -22.40
C PRO A 339 6.38 -9.28 -22.84
N ARG A 340 6.61 -9.13 -24.13
CA ARG A 340 7.75 -8.38 -24.67
C ARG A 340 7.73 -6.90 -24.28
N THR A 341 6.56 -6.29 -24.13
CA THR A 341 6.42 -4.91 -23.62
C THR A 341 6.87 -4.82 -22.17
N VAL A 342 6.52 -5.81 -21.33
CA VAL A 342 6.94 -5.88 -19.92
C VAL A 342 8.46 -6.04 -19.83
N ILE A 343 9.05 -6.91 -20.65
CA ILE A 343 10.50 -7.17 -20.71
C ILE A 343 11.24 -5.89 -21.13
N GLY A 344 10.86 -5.28 -22.25
CA GLY A 344 11.48 -4.04 -22.73
C GLY A 344 11.42 -2.92 -21.69
N ALA A 345 10.26 -2.75 -21.03
CA ALA A 345 10.08 -1.77 -19.96
C ALA A 345 11.02 -2.00 -18.76
N ALA A 346 11.25 -3.27 -18.40
CA ALA A 346 12.17 -3.60 -17.29
C ALA A 346 13.63 -3.39 -17.67
N LEU A 347 14.02 -3.77 -18.87
CA LEU A 347 15.38 -3.54 -19.39
C LEU A 347 15.69 -2.03 -19.52
N ASP A 348 14.75 -1.24 -20.03
CA ASP A 348 14.87 0.21 -20.10
C ASP A 348 15.14 0.84 -18.71
N LEU A 349 14.50 0.32 -17.66
CA LEU A 349 14.72 0.80 -16.30
C LEU A 349 16.05 0.33 -15.72
N LEU A 350 16.54 -0.85 -16.10
CA LEU A 350 17.87 -1.35 -15.71
C LEU A 350 19.00 -0.50 -16.30
N ASP A 351 18.84 -0.04 -17.53
CA ASP A 351 19.83 0.78 -18.25
C ASP A 351 19.78 2.25 -17.85
N SER A 352 18.68 2.68 -17.21
CA SER A 352 18.53 4.06 -16.73
C SER A 352 19.38 4.25 -15.48
N PRO A 353 20.25 5.29 -15.40
CA PRO A 353 21.02 5.54 -14.19
C PRO A 353 20.07 5.81 -13.02
N VAL A 354 20.03 4.90 -12.04
CA VAL A 354 19.37 5.13 -10.77
C VAL A 354 20.16 6.23 -10.06
N ARG A 355 19.65 7.46 -10.07
CA ARG A 355 20.18 8.51 -9.18
C ARG A 355 19.96 8.03 -7.75
N THR A 356 21.03 7.60 -7.10
CA THR A 356 20.98 7.29 -5.67
C THR A 356 20.69 8.58 -4.90
N THR A 357 19.89 8.46 -3.85
CA THR A 357 19.55 9.60 -2.95
C THR A 357 20.77 10.38 -2.45
N ALA A 358 21.94 9.75 -2.41
CA ALA A 358 23.22 10.40 -2.07
C ALA A 358 23.72 11.41 -3.14
N GLU A 359 23.33 11.30 -4.39
CA GLU A 359 23.72 12.24 -5.46
C GLU A 359 22.76 13.43 -5.57
N ALA A 360 21.49 13.26 -5.17
CA ALA A 360 20.51 14.34 -5.17
C ALA A 360 20.78 15.39 -4.07
N VAL A 361 21.34 14.97 -2.93
CA VAL A 361 21.67 15.87 -1.79
C VAL A 361 22.94 16.70 -2.04
N ARG A 362 23.79 16.35 -3.00
CA ARG A 362 25.02 17.13 -3.32
C ARG A 362 24.81 18.23 -4.37
N GLN A 363 23.62 18.33 -4.97
CA GLN A 363 23.31 19.34 -6.00
C GLN A 363 22.15 20.29 -5.61
N ALA A 364 21.62 20.22 -4.40
CA ALA A 364 20.73 21.19 -3.80
C ALA A 364 21.49 21.99 -2.72
#